data_b8e0c20a636869f90469098c2140fce3
#
_entry.id   b8e0c20a636869f90469098c2140fce3
#
_cell.length_a   1.000
_cell.length_b   1.000
_cell.length_c   1.000
_cell.angle_alpha   90.00
_cell.angle_beta   90.00
_cell.angle_gamma   90.00
#
_symmetry.space_group_name_H-M   'P 1'
#
loop_
_entity.id
_entity.type
_entity.pdbx_description
1 polymer ?
#
loop_
_entity_poly.entity_id
_entity_poly.type
_entity_poly.pdbx_seq_one_letter_code
_entity_poly.pdbx_strand_id
1 'polypeptide(L)'
;MTSSSMLRLAERPRLRGVFHLGALLCVLPAGIVLLVAVEGTARVSSVAVYLSTLVISFGVSAAYHRLDWSPRMRLVMQRLDHASIYLLIAGTYVPLCVVALPRGWGIPMLSAIGAGALFGVIAKIAEVRSLRWFGYALYPLLGWAAVAAAPALLDHLSAWQLALIVAGGLSYSIGFPVMLVKRPDPWPKIFGYHEIWHAFTVFAAAAHFVAVGSMTLA
;
A
#
# COMPACT_ATOMS: atom_id res chain seq x y z
N MET A 1 -8.79 17.11 29.70
CA MET A 1 -8.79 17.29 28.22
C MET A 1 -8.88 18.77 27.92
N THR A 2 -7.90 19.36 27.27
CA THR A 2 -7.90 20.81 26.97
C THR A 2 -8.86 21.11 25.83
N SER A 3 -9.52 22.29 25.85
CA SER A 3 -10.44 22.81 24.80
C SER A 3 -9.86 22.65 23.38
N SER A 4 -8.54 22.76 23.22
CA SER A 4 -7.80 22.57 21.97
C SER A 4 -7.80 21.13 21.44
N SER A 5 -7.91 20.11 22.31
CA SER A 5 -8.01 18.70 21.89
C SER A 5 -9.42 18.35 21.41
N MET A 6 -10.43 18.95 22.05
CA MET A 6 -11.84 18.79 21.65
C MET A 6 -12.13 19.45 20.30
N LEU A 7 -11.58 20.63 20.04
CA LEU A 7 -11.70 21.33 18.74
C LEU A 7 -11.07 20.52 17.60
N ARG A 8 -9.94 19.84 17.84
CA ARG A 8 -9.28 19.00 16.82
C ARG A 8 -10.04 17.70 16.53
N LEU A 9 -10.74 17.14 17.49
CA LEU A 9 -11.61 15.96 17.29
C LEU A 9 -12.84 16.31 16.46
N ALA A 10 -13.35 17.57 16.59
CA ALA A 10 -14.49 18.05 15.82
C ALA A 10 -14.18 18.30 14.32
N GLU A 11 -12.90 18.38 13.93
CA GLU A 11 -12.46 18.65 12.55
C GLU A 11 -12.12 17.39 11.72
N ARG A 12 -12.08 16.20 12.33
CA ARG A 12 -11.80 14.97 11.58
C ARG A 12 -13.07 14.47 10.90
N PRO A 13 -13.06 14.18 9.59
CA PRO A 13 -14.16 13.50 8.93
C PRO A 13 -14.51 12.19 9.65
N ARG A 14 -15.80 11.86 9.73
CA ARG A 14 -16.26 10.67 10.48
C ARG A 14 -15.69 9.37 9.96
N LEU A 15 -15.47 9.27 8.65
CA LEU A 15 -14.95 8.08 7.98
C LEU A 15 -13.41 8.05 7.90
N ARG A 16 -12.70 9.01 8.53
CA ARG A 16 -11.25 9.05 8.52
C ARG A 16 -10.65 7.77 9.11
N GLY A 17 -9.89 7.02 8.29
CA GLY A 17 -9.25 5.76 8.67
C GLY A 17 -10.16 4.54 8.71
N VAL A 18 -11.48 4.67 8.46
CA VAL A 18 -12.44 3.55 8.52
C VAL A 18 -12.17 2.55 7.40
N PHE A 19 -11.85 3.00 6.19
CA PHE A 19 -11.55 2.12 5.05
C PHE A 19 -10.35 1.22 5.32
N HIS A 20 -9.27 1.76 5.86
CA HIS A 20 -8.08 0.97 6.19
C HIS A 20 -8.31 0.05 7.40
N LEU A 21 -9.12 0.45 8.38
CA LEU A 21 -9.53 -0.45 9.46
C LEU A 21 -10.35 -1.62 8.92
N GLY A 22 -11.35 -1.34 8.06
CA GLY A 22 -12.14 -2.38 7.40
C GLY A 22 -11.27 -3.33 6.56
N ALA A 23 -10.34 -2.77 5.76
CA ALA A 23 -9.39 -3.56 4.98
C ALA A 23 -8.50 -4.44 5.87
N LEU A 24 -8.00 -3.92 7.00
CA LEU A 24 -7.24 -4.70 7.98
C LEU A 24 -8.05 -5.88 8.51
N LEU A 25 -9.30 -5.64 8.91
CA LEU A 25 -10.18 -6.70 9.44
C LEU A 25 -10.54 -7.76 8.39
N CYS A 26 -10.57 -7.40 7.11
CA CYS A 26 -10.79 -8.35 6.01
C CYS A 26 -9.51 -9.11 5.64
N VAL A 27 -8.36 -8.43 5.58
CA VAL A 27 -7.11 -9.05 5.14
C VAL A 27 -6.55 -10.06 6.16
N LEU A 28 -6.83 -9.88 7.45
CA LEU A 28 -6.38 -10.81 8.49
C LEU A 28 -6.95 -12.23 8.27
N PRO A 29 -8.28 -12.46 8.23
CA PRO A 29 -8.81 -13.81 7.98
C PRO A 29 -8.52 -14.29 6.56
N ALA A 30 -8.68 -13.45 5.54
CA ALA A 30 -8.41 -13.84 4.15
C ALA A 30 -6.92 -14.19 3.93
N GLY A 31 -6.02 -13.45 4.56
CA GLY A 31 -4.59 -13.71 4.51
C GLY A 31 -4.19 -15.01 5.20
N ILE A 32 -4.81 -15.33 6.35
CA ILE A 32 -4.59 -16.62 7.03
C ILE A 32 -5.04 -17.77 6.13
N VAL A 33 -6.24 -17.65 5.53
CA VAL A 33 -6.75 -18.68 4.60
C VAL A 33 -5.80 -18.85 3.42
N LEU A 34 -5.34 -17.75 2.81
CA LEU A 34 -4.39 -17.83 1.70
C LEU A 34 -3.08 -18.48 2.13
N LEU A 35 -2.52 -18.09 3.28
CA LEU A 35 -1.23 -18.60 3.78
C LEU A 35 -1.28 -20.11 4.08
N VAL A 36 -2.43 -20.61 4.56
CA VAL A 36 -2.61 -22.05 4.83
C VAL A 36 -2.84 -22.84 3.54
N ALA A 37 -3.45 -22.21 2.52
CA ALA A 37 -3.76 -22.88 1.25
C ALA A 37 -2.55 -22.93 0.28
N VAL A 38 -1.56 -22.07 0.46
CA VAL A 38 -0.37 -22.00 -0.42
C VAL A 38 0.66 -23.04 -0.01
N GLU A 39 1.19 -23.76 -1.00
CA GLU A 39 2.23 -24.78 -0.80
C GLU A 39 3.59 -24.35 -1.38
N GLY A 40 4.65 -24.90 -0.83
CA GLY A 40 6.02 -24.65 -1.25
C GLY A 40 6.67 -23.43 -0.57
N THR A 41 7.90 -23.62 -0.05
CA THR A 41 8.60 -22.63 0.78
C THR A 41 8.70 -21.24 0.14
N ALA A 42 9.02 -21.17 -1.16
CA ALA A 42 9.17 -19.88 -1.86
C ALA A 42 7.84 -19.13 -1.99
N ARG A 43 6.75 -19.83 -2.29
CA ARG A 43 5.40 -19.24 -2.37
C ARG A 43 4.92 -18.80 -0.99
N VAL A 44 5.00 -19.68 0.01
CA VAL A 44 4.60 -19.38 1.40
C VAL A 44 5.35 -18.16 1.95
N SER A 45 6.68 -18.13 1.81
CA SER A 45 7.46 -16.99 2.30
C SER A 45 7.14 -15.70 1.55
N SER A 46 6.91 -15.75 0.23
CA SER A 46 6.54 -14.56 -0.56
C SER A 46 5.16 -14.00 -0.15
N VAL A 47 4.18 -14.89 0.06
CA VAL A 47 2.85 -14.51 0.55
C VAL A 47 2.93 -13.96 1.99
N ALA A 48 3.72 -14.57 2.86
CA ALA A 48 3.89 -14.10 4.23
C ALA A 48 4.47 -12.68 4.29
N VAL A 49 5.49 -12.38 3.46
CA VAL A 49 6.05 -11.02 3.36
C VAL A 49 5.00 -10.03 2.84
N TYR A 50 4.29 -10.38 1.77
CA TYR A 50 3.22 -9.55 1.21
C TYR A 50 2.14 -9.23 2.23
N LEU A 51 1.60 -10.26 2.90
CA LEU A 51 0.57 -10.10 3.92
C LEU A 51 1.04 -9.25 5.11
N SER A 52 2.28 -9.45 5.54
CA SER A 52 2.87 -8.65 6.61
C SER A 52 2.89 -7.16 6.25
N THR A 53 3.24 -6.81 5.01
CA THR A 53 3.26 -5.42 4.56
C THR A 53 1.85 -4.82 4.42
N LEU A 54 0.85 -5.60 4.00
CA LEU A 54 -0.56 -5.20 4.00
C LEU A 54 -1.06 -4.88 5.42
N VAL A 55 -0.82 -5.81 6.36
CA VAL A 55 -1.23 -5.66 7.76
C VAL A 55 -0.55 -4.45 8.40
N ILE A 56 0.75 -4.27 8.17
CA ILE A 56 1.50 -3.10 8.67
C ILE A 56 0.91 -1.81 8.09
N SER A 57 0.72 -1.74 6.77
CA SER A 57 0.25 -0.53 6.11
C SER A 57 -1.15 -0.15 6.55
N PHE A 58 -2.12 -1.07 6.52
CA PHE A 58 -3.48 -0.79 6.95
C PHE A 58 -3.58 -0.56 8.46
N GLY A 59 -2.82 -1.32 9.27
CA GLY A 59 -2.80 -1.17 10.72
C GLY A 59 -2.23 0.16 11.18
N VAL A 60 -1.08 0.56 10.64
CA VAL A 60 -0.46 1.85 10.95
C VAL A 60 -1.36 3.00 10.50
N SER A 61 -1.93 2.93 9.31
CA SER A 61 -2.82 3.97 8.80
C SER A 61 -4.11 4.06 9.60
N ALA A 62 -4.75 2.94 9.92
CA ALA A 62 -5.93 2.92 10.78
C ALA A 62 -5.62 3.52 12.17
N ALA A 63 -4.51 3.12 12.79
CA ALA A 63 -4.08 3.63 14.08
C ALA A 63 -3.78 5.14 14.03
N TYR A 64 -3.06 5.61 13.01
CA TYR A 64 -2.74 7.02 12.83
C TYR A 64 -4.00 7.89 12.74
N HIS A 65 -5.00 7.42 12.00
CA HIS A 65 -6.20 8.19 11.71
C HIS A 65 -7.32 8.04 12.74
N ARG A 66 -7.37 6.92 13.48
CA ARG A 66 -8.47 6.62 14.42
C ARG A 66 -8.12 6.91 15.88
N LEU A 67 -6.87 6.73 16.28
CA LEU A 67 -6.45 6.92 17.66
C LEU A 67 -6.05 8.37 17.93
N ASP A 68 -6.14 8.77 19.20
CA ASP A 68 -5.68 10.07 19.66
C ASP A 68 -4.24 9.99 20.13
N TRP A 69 -3.41 10.79 19.49
CA TRP A 69 -1.98 10.85 19.72
C TRP A 69 -1.58 12.17 20.36
N SER A 70 -0.59 12.15 21.24
CA SER A 70 0.09 13.38 21.65
C SER A 70 0.70 14.08 20.41
N PRO A 71 0.91 15.40 20.43
CA PRO A 71 1.45 16.12 19.25
C PRO A 71 2.76 15.49 18.71
N ARG A 72 3.66 15.07 19.59
CA ARG A 72 4.91 14.42 19.21
C ARG A 72 4.68 13.04 18.56
N MET A 73 3.83 12.21 19.19
CA MET A 73 3.56 10.88 18.66
C MET A 73 2.77 10.93 17.36
N ARG A 74 1.91 11.93 17.16
CA ARG A 74 1.19 12.15 15.91
C ARG A 74 2.15 12.35 14.72
N LEU A 75 3.25 13.07 14.91
CA LEU A 75 4.28 13.23 13.87
C LEU A 75 4.97 11.91 13.56
N VAL A 76 5.29 11.11 14.58
CA VAL A 76 5.87 9.77 14.39
C VAL A 76 4.91 8.89 13.61
N MET A 77 3.64 8.82 14.02
CA MET A 77 2.63 8.00 13.36
C MET A 77 2.39 8.44 11.91
N GLN A 78 2.43 9.75 11.62
CA GLN A 78 2.35 10.27 10.25
C GLN A 78 3.52 9.81 9.39
N ARG A 79 4.73 9.80 9.92
CA ARG A 79 5.93 9.32 9.20
C ARG A 79 5.84 7.83 8.93
N LEU A 80 5.38 7.06 9.92
CA LEU A 80 5.18 5.60 9.77
C LEU A 80 4.09 5.28 8.75
N ASP A 81 2.96 6.01 8.78
CA ASP A 81 1.87 5.87 7.81
C ASP A 81 2.39 6.08 6.38
N HIS A 82 3.13 7.17 6.14
CA HIS A 82 3.71 7.43 4.83
C HIS A 82 4.84 6.44 4.45
N ALA A 83 5.65 6.01 5.40
CA ALA A 83 6.72 5.04 5.16
C ALA A 83 6.16 3.64 4.84
N SER A 84 5.04 3.26 5.45
CA SER A 84 4.40 1.97 5.22
C SER A 84 3.92 1.76 3.78
N ILE A 85 3.68 2.84 3.02
CA ILE A 85 3.33 2.77 1.60
C ILE A 85 4.50 2.17 0.79
N TYR A 86 5.76 2.55 1.08
CA TYR A 86 6.92 1.95 0.43
C TYR A 86 7.06 0.47 0.77
N LEU A 87 6.79 0.10 2.03
CA LEU A 87 6.79 -1.31 2.44
C LEU A 87 5.72 -2.10 1.69
N LEU A 88 4.52 -1.54 1.54
CA LEU A 88 3.43 -2.18 0.80
C LEU A 88 3.78 -2.34 -0.68
N ILE A 89 4.38 -1.33 -1.32
CA ILE A 89 4.85 -1.44 -2.71
C ILE A 89 5.86 -2.58 -2.81
N ALA A 90 6.93 -2.57 -2.02
CA ALA A 90 7.95 -3.62 -2.06
C ALA A 90 7.36 -5.01 -1.76
N GLY A 91 6.49 -5.12 -0.75
CA GLY A 91 5.84 -6.37 -0.39
C GLY A 91 4.97 -6.96 -1.51
N THR A 92 4.28 -6.09 -2.28
CA THR A 92 3.48 -6.51 -3.44
C THR A 92 4.35 -7.08 -4.56
N TYR A 93 5.57 -6.57 -4.74
CA TYR A 93 6.50 -7.11 -5.72
C TYR A 93 7.12 -8.47 -5.33
N VAL A 94 7.14 -8.83 -4.04
CA VAL A 94 7.76 -10.09 -3.61
C VAL A 94 7.12 -11.31 -4.29
N PRO A 95 5.80 -11.57 -4.19
CA PRO A 95 5.21 -12.72 -4.89
C PRO A 95 5.29 -12.58 -6.41
N LEU A 96 5.17 -11.38 -6.97
CA LEU A 96 5.32 -11.16 -8.41
C LEU A 96 6.72 -11.59 -8.90
N CYS A 97 7.77 -11.17 -8.22
CA CYS A 97 9.15 -11.45 -8.60
C CYS A 97 9.60 -12.89 -8.29
N VAL A 98 9.07 -13.50 -7.21
CA VAL A 98 9.50 -14.83 -6.76
C VAL A 98 8.72 -15.93 -7.46
N VAL A 99 7.44 -15.70 -7.76
CA VAL A 99 6.52 -16.73 -8.27
C VAL A 99 6.25 -16.58 -9.76
N ALA A 100 6.00 -15.35 -10.24
CA ALA A 100 5.54 -15.12 -11.61
C ALA A 100 6.67 -14.78 -12.58
N LEU A 101 7.77 -14.19 -12.13
CA LEU A 101 8.85 -13.79 -13.03
C LEU A 101 10.02 -14.79 -13.06
N PRO A 102 10.63 -15.03 -14.24
CA PRO A 102 11.88 -15.77 -14.30
C PRO A 102 12.99 -15.02 -13.52
N ARG A 103 13.94 -15.76 -12.94
CA ARG A 103 15.00 -15.21 -12.06
C ARG A 103 15.76 -14.02 -12.68
N GLY A 104 15.96 -14.03 -14.00
CA GLY A 104 16.64 -12.94 -14.71
C GLY A 104 15.90 -11.60 -14.65
N TRP A 105 14.58 -11.61 -14.48
CA TRP A 105 13.76 -10.44 -14.27
C TRP A 105 13.42 -10.21 -12.78
N GLY A 106 13.07 -11.30 -12.08
CA GLY A 106 12.60 -11.21 -10.69
C GLY A 106 13.67 -10.68 -9.73
N ILE A 107 14.93 -11.17 -9.83
CA ILE A 107 16.01 -10.75 -8.92
C ILE A 107 16.37 -9.26 -9.11
N PRO A 108 16.69 -8.78 -10.34
CA PRO A 108 17.01 -7.36 -10.54
C PRO A 108 15.85 -6.44 -10.14
N MET A 109 14.61 -6.79 -10.50
CA MET A 109 13.44 -6.01 -10.18
C MET A 109 13.22 -5.91 -8.66
N LEU A 110 13.23 -7.04 -7.95
CA LEU A 110 13.03 -7.05 -6.50
C LEU A 110 14.16 -6.28 -5.78
N SER A 111 15.40 -6.39 -6.27
CA SER A 111 16.53 -5.63 -5.74
C SER A 111 16.36 -4.11 -5.92
N ALA A 112 15.96 -3.68 -7.12
CA ALA A 112 15.73 -2.26 -7.43
C ALA A 112 14.56 -1.69 -6.61
N ILE A 113 13.43 -2.41 -6.56
CA ILE A 113 12.25 -2.00 -5.77
C ILE A 113 12.58 -1.99 -4.29
N GLY A 114 13.26 -3.01 -3.77
CA GLY A 114 13.67 -3.08 -2.37
C GLY A 114 14.59 -1.92 -1.98
N ALA A 115 15.59 -1.61 -2.82
CA ALA A 115 16.49 -0.49 -2.58
C ALA A 115 15.74 0.87 -2.62
N GLY A 116 14.87 1.08 -3.61
CA GLY A 116 14.06 2.29 -3.72
C GLY A 116 13.07 2.45 -2.56
N ALA A 117 12.43 1.36 -2.14
CA ALA A 117 11.53 1.38 -1.00
C ALA A 117 12.27 1.65 0.31
N LEU A 118 13.42 1.03 0.54
CA LEU A 118 14.27 1.30 1.71
C LEU A 118 14.70 2.77 1.77
N PHE A 119 15.16 3.31 0.63
CA PHE A 119 15.47 4.73 0.53
C PHE A 119 14.26 5.60 0.89
N GLY A 120 13.08 5.29 0.33
CA GLY A 120 11.83 6.01 0.61
C GLY A 120 11.43 5.97 2.09
N VAL A 121 11.54 4.80 2.73
CA VAL A 121 11.30 4.62 4.18
C VAL A 121 12.24 5.49 4.99
N ILE A 122 13.54 5.42 4.72
CA ILE A 122 14.56 6.21 5.44
C ILE A 122 14.29 7.70 5.26
N ALA A 123 14.04 8.16 4.03
CA ALA A 123 13.76 9.58 3.74
C ALA A 123 12.50 10.09 4.47
N LYS A 124 11.46 9.26 4.61
CA LYS A 124 10.23 9.63 5.35
C LYS A 124 10.44 9.66 6.86
N ILE A 125 11.12 8.67 7.41
CA ILE A 125 11.39 8.59 8.86
C ILE A 125 12.32 9.72 9.30
N ALA A 126 13.40 9.96 8.53
CA ALA A 126 14.37 11.02 8.79
C ALA A 126 13.85 12.44 8.49
N GLU A 127 12.67 12.56 7.84
CA GLU A 127 12.03 13.84 7.46
C GLU A 127 12.95 14.77 6.65
N VAL A 128 13.67 14.23 5.68
CA VAL A 128 14.59 14.99 4.84
C VAL A 128 13.79 15.94 3.93
N ARG A 129 13.70 17.21 4.32
CA ARG A 129 12.85 18.22 3.63
C ARG A 129 13.20 18.40 2.16
N SER A 130 14.48 18.36 1.80
CA SER A 130 14.95 18.48 0.41
C SER A 130 14.48 17.33 -0.48
N LEU A 131 14.20 16.15 0.09
CA LEU A 131 13.73 14.97 -0.62
C LEU A 131 12.20 14.82 -0.63
N ARG A 132 11.46 15.79 -0.10
CA ARG A 132 10.00 15.67 0.05
C ARG A 132 9.29 15.39 -1.27
N TRP A 133 9.57 16.17 -2.31
CA TRP A 133 8.94 16.00 -3.63
C TRP A 133 9.42 14.74 -4.34
N PHE A 134 10.71 14.43 -4.23
CA PHE A 134 11.26 13.17 -4.73
C PHE A 134 10.56 11.97 -4.07
N GLY A 135 10.34 12.01 -2.76
CA GLY A 135 9.59 10.97 -2.05
C GLY A 135 8.16 10.79 -2.57
N TYR A 136 7.44 11.86 -2.94
CA TYR A 136 6.13 11.71 -3.56
C TYR A 136 6.21 11.13 -4.98
N ALA A 137 7.19 11.54 -5.80
CA ALA A 137 7.39 10.99 -7.13
C ALA A 137 7.83 9.53 -7.12
N LEU A 138 8.52 9.10 -6.07
CA LEU A 138 9.02 7.74 -5.95
C LEU A 138 7.88 6.70 -5.79
N TYR A 139 6.72 7.06 -5.19
CA TYR A 139 5.58 6.13 -5.09
C TYR A 139 5.09 5.62 -6.46
N PRO A 140 4.69 6.50 -7.42
CA PRO A 140 4.28 6.03 -8.72
C PRO A 140 5.43 5.43 -9.53
N LEU A 141 6.67 5.92 -9.37
CA LEU A 141 7.83 5.35 -10.05
C LEU A 141 8.03 3.88 -9.68
N LEU A 142 8.03 3.56 -8.39
CA LEU A 142 8.15 2.18 -7.92
C LEU A 142 6.89 1.37 -8.25
N GLY A 143 5.69 1.97 -8.13
CA GLY A 143 4.44 1.28 -8.43
C GLY A 143 4.34 0.81 -9.89
N TRP A 144 4.84 1.60 -10.84
CA TRP A 144 4.82 1.28 -12.27
C TRP A 144 6.09 0.56 -12.78
N ALA A 145 7.05 0.28 -11.92
CA ALA A 145 8.29 -0.38 -12.34
C ALA A 145 8.06 -1.77 -12.98
N ALA A 146 6.95 -2.45 -12.66
CA ALA A 146 6.55 -3.71 -13.29
C ALA A 146 6.41 -3.62 -14.81
N VAL A 147 6.12 -2.43 -15.36
CA VAL A 147 6.04 -2.20 -16.81
C VAL A 147 7.38 -2.52 -17.52
N ALA A 148 8.51 -2.34 -16.84
CA ALA A 148 9.81 -2.72 -17.40
C ALA A 148 9.92 -4.23 -17.68
N ALA A 149 9.19 -5.07 -16.97
CA ALA A 149 9.11 -6.53 -17.17
C ALA A 149 7.85 -6.94 -17.95
N ALA A 150 7.15 -6.02 -18.61
CA ALA A 150 5.90 -6.32 -19.30
C ALA A 150 5.98 -7.53 -20.24
N PRO A 151 7.03 -7.72 -21.09
CA PRO A 151 7.13 -8.93 -21.91
C PRO A 151 7.09 -10.21 -21.09
N ALA A 152 7.90 -10.29 -20.01
CA ALA A 152 7.94 -11.46 -19.15
C ALA A 152 6.62 -11.68 -18.37
N LEU A 153 5.96 -10.61 -17.99
CA LEU A 153 4.66 -10.70 -17.33
C LEU A 153 3.57 -11.23 -18.28
N LEU A 154 3.57 -10.78 -19.53
CA LEU A 154 2.64 -11.25 -20.56
C LEU A 154 2.84 -12.74 -20.88
N ASP A 155 4.08 -13.25 -20.81
CA ASP A 155 4.39 -14.65 -21.07
C ASP A 155 4.03 -15.58 -19.90
N HIS A 156 4.01 -15.09 -18.66
CA HIS A 156 3.91 -15.92 -17.46
C HIS A 156 2.58 -15.74 -16.68
N LEU A 157 1.85 -14.66 -16.91
CA LEU A 157 0.60 -14.38 -16.22
C LEU A 157 -0.61 -14.54 -17.15
N SER A 158 -1.71 -15.04 -16.61
CA SER A 158 -2.98 -15.04 -17.34
C SER A 158 -3.50 -13.62 -17.56
N ALA A 159 -4.32 -13.44 -18.61
CA ALA A 159 -4.96 -12.15 -18.88
C ALA A 159 -5.74 -11.60 -17.67
N TRP A 160 -6.36 -12.49 -16.89
CA TRP A 160 -7.06 -12.12 -15.66
C TRP A 160 -6.12 -11.56 -14.58
N GLN A 161 -4.99 -12.23 -14.34
CA GLN A 161 -3.98 -11.76 -13.37
C GLN A 161 -3.40 -10.40 -13.77
N LEU A 162 -3.10 -10.25 -15.06
CA LEU A 162 -2.64 -8.97 -15.62
C LEU A 162 -3.71 -7.88 -15.46
N ALA A 163 -4.98 -8.18 -15.76
CA ALA A 163 -6.07 -7.23 -15.59
C ALA A 163 -6.21 -6.75 -14.15
N LEU A 164 -6.05 -7.64 -13.17
CA LEU A 164 -6.07 -7.28 -11.74
C LEU A 164 -4.88 -6.41 -11.34
N ILE A 165 -3.68 -6.73 -11.81
CA ILE A 165 -2.46 -5.93 -11.54
C ILE A 165 -2.62 -4.52 -12.12
N VAL A 166 -3.08 -4.43 -13.38
CA VAL A 166 -3.30 -3.15 -14.06
C VAL A 166 -4.42 -2.35 -13.38
N ALA A 167 -5.53 -2.99 -13.04
CA ALA A 167 -6.65 -2.33 -12.34
C ALA A 167 -6.20 -1.76 -10.99
N GLY A 168 -5.38 -2.49 -10.23
CA GLY A 168 -4.78 -2.00 -8.99
C GLY A 168 -3.86 -0.81 -9.22
N GLY A 169 -2.94 -0.90 -10.20
CA GLY A 169 -2.03 0.19 -10.56
C GLY A 169 -2.77 1.45 -11.02
N LEU A 170 -3.81 1.30 -11.85
CA LEU A 170 -4.66 2.41 -12.30
C LEU A 170 -5.42 3.02 -11.12
N SER A 171 -5.95 2.21 -10.19
CA SER A 171 -6.63 2.70 -9.00
C SER A 171 -5.73 3.57 -8.14
N TYR A 172 -4.49 3.14 -7.85
CA TYR A 172 -3.50 3.98 -7.17
C TYR A 172 -3.21 5.27 -7.95
N SER A 173 -3.08 5.17 -9.26
CA SER A 173 -2.75 6.32 -10.14
C SER A 173 -3.87 7.34 -10.21
N ILE A 174 -5.13 6.93 -10.14
CA ILE A 174 -6.30 7.83 -10.10
C ILE A 174 -6.44 8.46 -8.71
N GLY A 175 -6.24 7.66 -7.65
CA GLY A 175 -6.39 8.14 -6.27
C GLY A 175 -5.27 9.09 -5.82
N PHE A 176 -4.04 8.90 -6.30
CA PHE A 176 -2.89 9.70 -5.87
C PHE A 176 -3.01 11.20 -6.18
N PRO A 177 -3.41 11.64 -7.38
CA PRO A 177 -3.72 13.05 -7.65
C PRO A 177 -4.82 13.62 -6.74
N VAL A 178 -5.86 12.85 -6.43
CA VAL A 178 -6.92 13.28 -5.48
C VAL A 178 -6.32 13.67 -4.13
N MET A 179 -5.38 12.85 -3.64
CA MET A 179 -4.65 13.14 -2.39
C MET A 179 -3.77 14.38 -2.49
N LEU A 180 -3.08 14.58 -3.63
CA LEU A 180 -2.18 15.73 -3.84
C LEU A 180 -2.93 17.06 -3.96
N VAL A 181 -4.00 17.09 -4.78
CA VAL A 181 -4.77 18.31 -5.02
C VAL A 181 -5.83 18.56 -3.95
N LYS A 182 -6.07 17.57 -3.05
CA LYS A 182 -7.06 17.60 -1.97
C LYS A 182 -8.48 17.87 -2.49
N ARG A 183 -8.82 17.30 -3.63
CA ARG A 183 -10.13 17.43 -4.30
C ARG A 183 -10.47 16.16 -5.08
N PRO A 184 -11.78 15.82 -5.25
CA PRO A 184 -12.95 16.49 -4.68
C PRO A 184 -13.07 16.29 -3.17
N ASP A 185 -13.75 17.18 -2.49
CA ASP A 185 -14.03 17.11 -1.05
C ASP A 185 -15.55 17.22 -0.82
N PRO A 186 -16.33 16.20 -1.20
CA PRO A 186 -17.79 16.31 -1.35
C PRO A 186 -18.52 16.54 -0.04
N TRP A 187 -18.09 15.89 1.04
CA TRP A 187 -18.66 16.03 2.38
C TRP A 187 -17.54 16.17 3.43
N PRO A 188 -16.94 17.35 3.60
CA PRO A 188 -15.71 17.56 4.38
C PRO A 188 -15.73 17.01 5.81
N LYS A 189 -16.95 16.96 6.43
CA LYS A 189 -17.12 16.44 7.79
C LYS A 189 -17.34 14.93 7.88
N ILE A 190 -17.60 14.25 6.76
CA ILE A 190 -17.94 12.82 6.73
C ILE A 190 -16.99 12.05 5.81
N PHE A 191 -16.91 12.46 4.55
CA PHE A 191 -16.21 11.78 3.47
C PHE A 191 -15.62 12.81 2.51
N GLY A 192 -14.32 12.99 2.55
CA GLY A 192 -13.58 13.96 1.74
C GLY A 192 -12.55 13.30 0.84
N TYR A 193 -11.65 14.12 0.28
CA TYR A 193 -10.59 13.68 -0.63
C TYR A 193 -9.70 12.57 -0.06
N HIS A 194 -9.46 12.58 1.24
CA HIS A 194 -8.59 11.60 1.90
C HIS A 194 -9.27 10.23 2.02
N GLU A 195 -10.56 10.21 2.29
CA GLU A 195 -11.37 9.00 2.30
C GLU A 195 -11.51 8.43 0.89
N ILE A 196 -11.62 9.28 -0.13
CA ILE A 196 -11.58 8.87 -1.54
C ILE A 196 -10.24 8.21 -1.87
N TRP A 197 -9.12 8.81 -1.47
CA TRP A 197 -7.81 8.22 -1.61
C TRP A 197 -7.73 6.85 -0.95
N HIS A 198 -8.20 6.71 0.31
CA HIS A 198 -8.23 5.42 1.00
C HIS A 198 -9.12 4.38 0.29
N ALA A 199 -10.25 4.77 -0.28
CA ALA A 199 -11.08 3.86 -1.07
C ALA A 199 -10.33 3.33 -2.31
N PHE A 200 -9.62 4.19 -3.04
CA PHE A 200 -8.77 3.77 -4.16
C PHE A 200 -7.65 2.83 -3.73
N THR A 201 -6.99 3.12 -2.60
CA THR A 201 -5.91 2.26 -2.08
C THR A 201 -6.44 0.88 -1.65
N VAL A 202 -7.59 0.82 -1.00
CA VAL A 202 -8.22 -0.45 -0.60
C VAL A 202 -8.65 -1.27 -1.81
N PHE A 203 -9.27 -0.64 -2.82
CA PHE A 203 -9.60 -1.32 -4.07
C PHE A 203 -8.36 -1.88 -4.77
N ALA A 204 -7.31 -1.07 -4.88
CA ALA A 204 -6.05 -1.49 -5.48
C ALA A 204 -5.42 -2.68 -4.74
N ALA A 205 -5.38 -2.61 -3.42
CA ALA A 205 -4.87 -3.69 -2.58
C ALA A 205 -5.70 -4.96 -2.69
N ALA A 206 -7.04 -4.85 -2.80
CA ALA A 206 -7.92 -5.99 -3.01
C ALA A 206 -7.68 -6.65 -4.39
N ALA A 207 -7.55 -5.86 -5.46
CA ALA A 207 -7.22 -6.37 -6.79
C ALA A 207 -5.86 -7.11 -6.79
N HIS A 208 -4.83 -6.52 -6.17
CA HIS A 208 -3.52 -7.14 -6.03
C HIS A 208 -3.57 -8.39 -5.12
N PHE A 209 -4.37 -8.40 -4.05
CA PHE A 209 -4.54 -9.57 -3.19
C PHE A 209 -5.10 -10.76 -3.96
N VAL A 210 -6.13 -10.53 -4.79
CA VAL A 210 -6.72 -11.57 -5.65
C VAL A 210 -5.70 -12.03 -6.70
N ALA A 211 -4.95 -11.11 -7.31
CA ALA A 211 -3.88 -11.46 -8.26
C ALA A 211 -2.81 -12.35 -7.60
N VAL A 212 -2.31 -11.94 -6.44
CA VAL A 212 -1.30 -12.72 -5.66
C VAL A 212 -1.85 -14.09 -5.29
N GLY A 213 -3.07 -14.16 -4.76
CA GLY A 213 -3.71 -15.44 -4.44
C GLY A 213 -3.79 -16.35 -5.66
N SER A 214 -4.24 -15.85 -6.80
CA SER A 214 -4.36 -16.65 -8.02
C SER A 214 -3.02 -17.10 -8.60
N MET A 215 -1.93 -16.34 -8.43
CA MET A 215 -0.58 -16.71 -8.85
C MET A 215 0.06 -17.77 -7.94
N THR A 216 -0.26 -17.72 -6.65
CA THR A 216 0.41 -18.55 -5.65
C THR A 216 -0.29 -19.88 -5.37
N LEU A 217 -1.59 -19.96 -5.70
CA LEU A 217 -2.40 -21.18 -5.59
C LEU A 217 -2.38 -22.03 -6.87
N ALA A 218 -1.95 -21.46 -8.00
CA ALA A 218 -1.73 -22.19 -9.25
C ALA A 218 -0.44 -23.01 -9.19
#